data_8ca69bf2bbe98e509454a78e786e6aac
#
_entry.id   8ca69bf2bbe98e509454a78e786e6aac
#
_cell.length_a   1.000
_cell.length_b   1.000
_cell.length_c   1.000
_cell.angle_alpha   90.00
_cell.angle_beta   90.00
_cell.angle_gamma   90.00
#
_symmetry.space_group_name_H-M   'P 1'
#
loop_
_entity.id
_entity.type
_entity.pdbx_description
1 polymer ?
#
loop_
_entity_poly.entity_id
_entity_poly.type
_entity_poly.pdbx_seq_one_letter_code
_entity_poly.pdbx_strand_id
1 'polypeptide(L)' 'VITETTEFTVDELGFIQLALNKVLVAVVNGELDLNYLARKELSSRGLDKQGQWVGFDKANQIHNV' A
#
# COMPACT_ATOMS: atom_id res chain seq x y z
N VAL A 1 -2.23 -6.38 18.24
CA VAL A 1 -2.11 -5.65 17.40
C VAL A 1 -0.80 -4.95 17.11
N ILE A 2 -0.85 -3.84 16.54
CA ILE A 2 0.32 -3.35 15.87
C ILE A 2 0.90 -2.18 16.57
N THR A 3 0.80 -2.22 17.83
CA THR A 3 1.33 -1.11 18.58
C THR A 3 2.82 -0.97 18.40
N GLU A 4 3.43 -2.03 17.94
CA GLU A 4 4.87 -2.01 17.77
C GLU A 4 5.34 -1.40 16.49
N THR A 5 4.46 -0.92 15.64
CA THR A 5 4.89 -0.25 14.44
C THR A 5 5.37 1.14 14.77
N THR A 6 6.44 1.21 15.48
CA THR A 6 7.00 2.49 15.87
C THR A 6 7.74 3.18 14.73
N GLU A 7 7.93 2.47 13.62
CA GLU A 7 8.60 3.05 12.45
C GLU A 7 7.74 4.07 11.74
N PHE A 8 6.45 4.12 12.06
CA PHE A 8 5.53 5.00 11.35
C PHE A 8 4.82 5.90 12.33
N THR A 9 4.63 7.14 11.93
CA THR A 9 3.95 8.10 12.79
C THR A 9 2.44 7.96 12.65
N VAL A 10 1.72 8.57 13.59
CA VAL A 10 0.27 8.60 13.53
C VAL A 10 -0.19 9.26 12.23
N ASP A 11 0.50 10.32 11.81
CA ASP A 11 0.14 11.01 10.58
C ASP A 11 0.33 10.12 9.36
N GLU A 12 1.40 9.35 9.35
CA GLU A 12 1.67 8.45 8.22
C GLU A 12 0.61 7.37 8.10
N LEU A 13 0.08 6.91 9.22
CA LEU A 13 -0.94 5.87 9.23
C LEU A 13 -2.35 6.46 9.22
N GLY A 14 -2.46 7.78 9.22
CA GLY A 14 -3.76 8.44 9.33
C GLY A 14 -4.70 8.17 8.18
N PHE A 15 -4.16 7.76 7.03
CA PHE A 15 -5.02 7.48 5.88
C PHE A 15 -6.06 6.40 6.20
N ILE A 16 -5.74 5.49 7.10
CA ILE A 16 -6.67 4.43 7.50
C ILE A 16 -7.87 5.04 8.25
N GLN A 17 -7.60 6.03 9.09
CA GLN A 17 -8.66 6.66 9.87
C GLN A 17 -9.62 7.47 8.99
N LEU A 18 -9.13 7.93 7.84
CA LEU A 18 -9.93 8.73 6.93
C LEU A 18 -10.63 7.88 5.88
N ALA A 19 -10.35 6.60 5.83
CA ALA A 19 -10.93 5.73 4.83
C ALA A 19 -12.42 5.54 5.07
N LEU A 20 -13.16 5.38 3.99
CA LEU A 20 -14.58 5.13 4.10
C LEU A 20 -14.84 3.76 4.73
N ASN A 21 -15.91 3.68 5.50
CA ASN A 21 -16.29 2.40 6.12
C ASN A 21 -16.42 1.30 5.09
N LYS A 22 -16.97 1.62 3.93
CA LYS A 22 -17.14 0.66 2.85
C LYS A 22 -15.81 0.02 2.45
N VAL A 23 -14.76 0.84 2.38
CA VAL A 23 -13.44 0.35 1.98
C VAL A 23 -12.85 -0.52 3.09
N LEU A 24 -12.97 -0.06 4.33
CA LEU A 24 -12.43 -0.83 5.45
C LEU A 24 -13.10 -2.18 5.58
N VAL A 25 -14.42 -2.20 5.42
CA VAL A 25 -15.17 -3.46 5.48
C VAL A 25 -14.72 -4.40 4.37
N ALA A 26 -14.53 -3.89 3.16
CA ALA A 26 -14.09 -4.71 2.04
C ALA A 26 -12.71 -5.31 2.32
N VAL A 27 -11.82 -4.54 2.91
CA VAL A 27 -10.48 -5.04 3.22
C VAL A 27 -10.54 -6.16 4.26
N VAL A 28 -11.34 -5.96 5.31
CA VAL A 28 -11.44 -6.95 6.38
C VAL A 28 -12.03 -8.24 5.89
N ASN A 29 -12.98 -8.16 4.96
CA ASN A 29 -13.65 -9.34 4.42
C ASN A 29 -12.93 -9.98 3.25
N GLY A 30 -11.76 -9.48 2.91
CA GLY A 30 -10.97 -10.09 1.84
C GLY A 30 -11.43 -9.72 0.45
N GLU A 31 -12.32 -8.76 0.31
CA GLU A 31 -12.82 -8.34 -0.99
C GLU A 31 -11.93 -7.30 -1.64
N LEU A 32 -11.05 -6.69 -0.86
CA LEU A 32 -10.13 -5.68 -1.35
C LEU A 32 -8.77 -5.92 -0.71
N ASP A 33 -7.75 -6.09 -1.55
CA ASP A 33 -6.41 -6.39 -1.09
C ASP A 33 -5.59 -5.10 -1.04
N LEU A 34 -5.34 -4.63 0.18
CA LEU A 34 -4.55 -3.41 0.37
C LEU A 34 -3.12 -3.58 -0.11
N ASN A 35 -2.57 -4.77 0.03
CA ASN A 35 -1.22 -5.03 -0.45
C ASN A 35 -1.15 -4.85 -1.97
N TYR A 36 -2.15 -5.37 -2.67
CA TYR A 36 -2.19 -5.22 -4.12
C TYR A 36 -2.29 -3.75 -4.52
N LEU A 37 -3.13 -3.00 -3.81
CA LEU A 37 -3.28 -1.57 -4.12
C LEU A 37 -1.98 -0.82 -3.90
N ALA A 38 -1.28 -1.14 -2.82
CA ALA A 38 0.00 -0.48 -2.55
C ALA A 38 1.04 -0.84 -3.61
N ARG A 39 1.09 -2.11 -4.01
CA ARG A 39 2.03 -2.53 -5.07
C ARG A 39 1.71 -1.84 -6.38
N LYS A 40 0.42 -1.74 -6.69
CA LYS A 40 0.01 -1.07 -7.91
C LYS A 40 0.40 0.41 -7.89
N GLU A 41 0.28 1.04 -6.75
CA GLU A 41 0.65 2.44 -6.63
C GLU A 41 2.16 2.62 -6.79
N LEU A 42 2.96 1.79 -6.14
CA LEU A 42 4.41 1.86 -6.31
C LEU A 42 4.79 1.64 -7.77
N SER A 43 4.13 0.69 -8.42
CA SER A 43 4.39 0.42 -9.82
C SER A 43 4.08 1.63 -10.69
N SER A 44 2.98 2.31 -10.42
CA SER A 44 2.60 3.49 -11.21
C SER A 44 3.55 4.65 -10.97
N ARG A 45 4.30 4.61 -9.89
CA ARG A 45 5.32 5.61 -9.61
C ARG A 45 6.70 5.18 -10.11
N GLY A 46 6.82 3.98 -10.69
CA GLY A 46 8.09 3.48 -11.17
C GLY A 46 9.06 3.07 -10.08
N LEU A 47 8.54 2.71 -8.90
CA LEU A 47 9.37 2.46 -7.74
C LEU A 47 9.42 0.98 -7.39
N ASP A 48 10.57 0.52 -6.87
CA ASP A 48 10.70 -0.85 -6.40
C ASP A 48 10.18 -0.97 -4.96
N LYS A 49 10.44 -2.12 -4.33
CA LYS A 49 9.94 -2.39 -2.99
C LYS A 49 10.62 -1.54 -1.92
N GLN A 50 11.73 -0.93 -2.25
CA GLN A 50 12.43 -0.03 -1.34
C GLN A 50 12.13 1.43 -1.65
N GLY A 51 11.28 1.69 -2.64
CA GLY A 51 10.92 3.05 -3.00
C GLY A 51 11.94 3.74 -3.90
N GLN A 52 12.78 2.97 -4.57
CA GLN A 52 13.77 3.52 -5.47
C GLN A 52 13.28 3.46 -6.91
N TRP A 53 13.61 4.47 -7.68
CA TRP A 53 13.19 4.53 -9.07
C TRP A 53 13.88 3.45 -9.89
N VAL A 54 13.10 2.63 -10.56
CA VAL A 54 13.63 1.58 -11.45
C VAL A 54 12.97 1.63 -12.83
N GLY A 55 12.04 2.54 -13.03
CA GLY A 55 11.31 2.62 -14.30
C GLY A 55 10.00 1.85 -14.22
N PHE A 56 9.08 2.19 -15.11
CA PHE A 56 7.73 1.64 -15.04
C PHE A 56 7.67 0.16 -15.36
N ASP A 57 8.40 -0.26 -16.41
CA ASP A 57 8.35 -1.67 -16.80
C ASP A 57 8.93 -2.57 -15.72
N LYS A 58 10.06 -2.18 -15.17
CA LYS A 58 10.69 -2.98 -14.15
C LYS A 58 9.86 -2.99 -12.86
N ALA A 59 9.28 -1.84 -12.53
CA ALA A 59 8.42 -1.77 -11.35
C ALA A 59 7.22 -2.70 -11.49
N ASN A 60 6.61 -2.74 -12.67
CA ASN A 60 5.49 -3.65 -12.91
C ASN A 60 5.90 -5.10 -12.69
N GLN A 61 7.09 -5.47 -13.15
CA GLN A 61 7.58 -6.83 -12.98
C GLN A 61 7.85 -7.14 -11.51
N ILE A 62 8.48 -6.20 -10.82
CA ILE A 62 8.82 -6.40 -9.41
C ILE A 62 7.55 -6.61 -8.58
N HIS A 63 6.53 -5.79 -8.83
CA HIS A 63 5.31 -5.83 -8.03
C HIS A 63 4.27 -6.80 -8.58
N ASN A 64 4.54 -7.38 -9.73
CA ASN A 64 3.67 -8.37 -10.34
C ASN A 64 2.28 -7.80 -10.59
N VAL A 65 2.24 -6.66 -11.20
CA VAL A 65 0.97 -6.00 -11.51
C VAL A 65 0.92 -5.60 -12.98
#